data_cb435a5317436468c42b586acf62360e
#
_entry.id   cb435a5317436468c42b586acf62360e
#
_cell.length_a   1.000
_cell.length_b   1.000
_cell.length_c   1.000
_cell.angle_alpha   90.00
_cell.angle_beta   90.00
_cell.angle_gamma   90.00
#
_symmetry.space_group_name_H-M   'P 1'
#
loop_
_entity.id
_entity.type
_entity.pdbx_description
1 polymer ?
#
loop_
_entity_poly.entity_id
_entity_poly.type
_entity_poly.pdbx_seq_one_letter_code
_entity_poly.pdbx_strand_id
1 'polypeptide(L)'
;MYFSIEVLLKYSLCGCLHPFPEHPCQDENDSPNRVSLRYSFCTTGPTNCERDEVCNFFLQSKKKTVILHSKRFTTMQAFILAAGLGTRLQPLTNHCPKALVEINGIPILRIQIENLIQQGVRYMVVNVHHLADMICNYIKSNNWDAEIVISDERERLLDTGGALKKAESLFDEKEPIIVHNVDILSRINLPEMVSYHQTEGNMSTLAVCHRKTSRYLLFDNQKQLIGWRNQSSGEAKWVNGPAAEYTELAFSGISVVEPSLIHLLPPATQPYPIIPEYLSVAKYHRISYFLHTETNWIDVGTPQKLNMAQQWNPSSPK
;
A
#
# COMPACT_ATOMS: atom_id res chain seq x y z
N MET A 1 -15.19 -1.65 -32.33
CA MET A 1 -14.54 -0.38 -32.71
C MET A 1 -14.03 0.22 -31.39
N TYR A 2 -12.77 -0.05 -31.06
CA TYR A 2 -12.14 0.44 -29.83
C TYR A 2 -11.55 1.82 -30.11
N PHE A 3 -11.96 2.82 -29.34
CA PHE A 3 -11.33 4.13 -29.35
C PHE A 3 -10.40 4.23 -28.13
N SER A 4 -9.08 4.29 -28.40
CA SER A 4 -8.11 4.75 -27.41
C SER A 4 -8.12 6.27 -27.41
N ILE A 5 -8.40 6.88 -26.25
CA ILE A 5 -8.21 8.30 -26.01
C ILE A 5 -6.98 8.43 -25.12
N GLU A 6 -5.83 8.81 -25.68
CA GLU A 6 -4.68 9.28 -24.91
C GLU A 6 -4.90 10.75 -24.56
N VAL A 7 -5.06 11.05 -23.26
CA VAL A 7 -5.06 12.39 -22.75
C VAL A 7 -3.72 12.66 -22.09
N LEU A 8 -2.84 13.36 -22.78
CA LEU A 8 -1.58 13.88 -22.23
C LEU A 8 -1.88 15.13 -21.38
N LEU A 9 -2.00 14.95 -20.06
CA LEU A 9 -2.04 16.07 -19.10
C LEU A 9 -0.61 16.40 -18.69
N LYS A 10 -0.05 17.50 -19.24
CA LYS A 10 1.15 18.13 -18.67
C LYS A 10 0.73 19.05 -17.55
N TYR A 11 1.04 18.66 -16.29
CA TYR A 11 0.95 19.57 -15.15
C TYR A 11 2.24 20.40 -15.08
N SER A 12 2.09 21.72 -15.15
CA SER A 12 3.12 22.66 -14.71
C SER A 12 2.73 23.14 -13.31
N LEU A 13 3.48 22.72 -12.30
CA LEU A 13 3.42 23.27 -10.94
C LEU A 13 4.14 24.62 -10.94
N CYS A 14 3.46 25.70 -11.30
CA CYS A 14 3.82 27.05 -10.88
C CYS A 14 2.63 27.98 -11.09
N GLY A 15 2.17 28.59 -10.01
CA GLY A 15 1.11 29.58 -10.08
C GLY A 15 1.57 30.81 -10.84
N CYS A 16 0.95 31.07 -11.97
CA CYS A 16 0.75 32.32 -12.68
C CYS A 16 0.40 31.99 -14.13
N LEU A 17 -0.88 31.86 -14.43
CA LEU A 17 -1.36 31.83 -15.81
C LEU A 17 -1.83 33.25 -16.17
N HIS A 18 -1.06 33.93 -17.00
CA HIS A 18 -1.53 35.08 -17.74
C HIS A 18 -2.48 34.64 -18.87
N PRO A 19 -3.54 35.38 -19.16
CA PRO A 19 -4.43 35.06 -20.25
C PRO A 19 -3.73 35.29 -21.60
N PHE A 20 -3.75 34.29 -22.49
CA PHE A 20 -3.35 34.44 -23.88
C PHE A 20 -4.45 35.18 -24.64
N PRO A 21 -4.10 36.09 -25.57
CA PRO A 21 -5.05 36.81 -26.39
C PRO A 21 -5.75 35.87 -27.38
N GLU A 22 -7.04 36.07 -27.55
CA GLU A 22 -7.86 35.40 -28.57
C GLU A 22 -7.39 35.79 -29.98
N HIS A 23 -6.86 34.83 -30.72
CA HIS A 23 -6.75 34.92 -32.18
C HIS A 23 -7.88 34.08 -32.82
N PRO A 24 -8.64 34.62 -33.76
CA PRO A 24 -9.65 33.90 -34.49
C PRO A 24 -8.96 33.01 -35.55
N CYS A 25 -8.95 31.70 -35.37
CA CYS A 25 -8.68 30.77 -36.44
C CYS A 25 -9.92 30.61 -37.30
N GLN A 26 -9.92 31.24 -38.46
CA GLN A 26 -10.71 30.81 -39.60
C GLN A 26 -10.04 29.62 -40.24
N ASP A 27 -10.70 28.47 -40.21
CA ASP A 27 -10.53 27.41 -41.22
C ASP A 27 -11.80 26.55 -41.20
N GLU A 28 -12.59 26.70 -42.22
CA GLU A 28 -13.70 25.84 -42.60
C GLU A 28 -13.10 24.53 -43.15
N ASN A 29 -13.29 23.43 -42.41
CA ASN A 29 -13.49 22.12 -43.02
C ASN A 29 -14.18 21.18 -42.01
N ASP A 30 -15.42 20.94 -42.30
CA ASP A 30 -16.38 20.17 -41.50
C ASP A 30 -16.00 18.66 -41.58
N SER A 31 -15.48 18.15 -40.48
CA SER A 31 -15.38 16.72 -40.24
C SER A 31 -16.27 16.35 -39.07
N PRO A 32 -17.20 15.38 -39.16
CA PRO A 32 -18.29 15.15 -38.21
C PRO A 32 -17.88 14.56 -36.86
N ASN A 33 -16.57 14.46 -36.53
CA ASN A 33 -16.06 13.82 -35.30
C ASN A 33 -15.16 14.71 -34.44
N ARG A 34 -15.24 16.02 -34.55
CA ARG A 34 -14.44 16.91 -33.70
C ARG A 34 -15.15 17.13 -32.34
N VAL A 35 -14.56 16.62 -31.25
CA VAL A 35 -14.99 16.90 -29.88
C VAL A 35 -14.38 18.25 -29.45
N SER A 36 -15.22 19.28 -29.26
CA SER A 36 -14.80 20.55 -28.72
C SER A 36 -14.78 20.47 -27.19
N LEU A 37 -13.60 20.67 -26.59
CA LEU A 37 -13.42 20.74 -25.14
C LEU A 37 -13.56 22.21 -24.72
N ARG A 38 -14.60 22.56 -23.97
CA ARG A 38 -14.70 23.86 -23.28
C ARG A 38 -14.35 23.64 -21.81
N TYR A 39 -13.43 24.44 -21.32
CA TYR A 39 -13.06 24.48 -19.92
C TYR A 39 -13.75 25.68 -19.25
N SER A 40 -14.50 25.43 -18.20
CA SER A 40 -15.02 26.51 -17.34
C SER A 40 -14.31 26.41 -16.00
N PHE A 41 -13.53 27.43 -15.66
CA PHE A 41 -12.97 27.59 -14.32
C PHE A 41 -13.92 28.42 -13.48
N CYS A 42 -14.28 27.91 -12.31
CA CYS A 42 -14.98 28.72 -11.32
C CYS A 42 -13.93 29.51 -10.54
N THR A 43 -13.76 30.80 -10.84
CA THR A 43 -12.90 31.69 -10.07
C THR A 43 -13.72 32.31 -8.95
N THR A 44 -13.71 31.71 -7.77
CA THR A 44 -13.99 32.42 -6.53
C THR A 44 -12.66 32.91 -5.95
N GLY A 45 -12.62 34.19 -5.56
CA GLY A 45 -11.43 34.94 -5.18
C GLY A 45 -10.69 34.39 -3.95
N PRO A 46 -9.52 34.99 -3.58
CA PRO A 46 -8.55 34.41 -2.66
C PRO A 46 -8.95 34.61 -1.19
N THR A 47 -9.89 33.83 -0.67
CA THR A 47 -10.08 33.69 0.78
C THR A 47 -10.57 32.28 1.08
N ASN A 48 -9.75 31.49 1.78
CA ASN A 48 -10.05 30.20 2.40
C ASN A 48 -10.35 29.03 1.44
N CYS A 49 -9.29 28.47 0.85
CA CYS A 49 -9.38 27.13 0.27
C CYS A 49 -9.25 26.11 1.41
N GLU A 50 -10.36 25.69 1.98
CA GLU A 50 -10.45 24.50 2.80
C GLU A 50 -10.25 23.26 1.90
N ARG A 51 -9.48 22.31 2.35
CA ARG A 51 -8.95 21.13 1.60
C ARG A 51 -9.99 20.10 1.17
N ASP A 52 -11.22 20.48 0.86
CA ASP A 52 -12.31 19.55 0.55
C ASP A 52 -13.04 19.84 -0.78
N GLU A 53 -12.39 20.49 -1.76
CA GLU A 53 -13.05 20.74 -3.05
C GLU A 53 -12.91 19.55 -4.01
N VAL A 54 -14.05 18.89 -4.27
CA VAL A 54 -14.22 17.90 -5.33
C VAL A 54 -14.24 18.65 -6.67
N CYS A 55 -13.17 18.56 -7.45
CA CYS A 55 -13.14 19.08 -8.82
C CYS A 55 -13.97 18.18 -9.75
N ASN A 56 -15.18 18.59 -10.07
CA ASN A 56 -16.02 17.97 -11.08
C ASN A 56 -15.66 18.48 -12.48
N PHE A 57 -15.18 17.60 -13.35
CA PHE A 57 -14.95 17.92 -14.75
C PHE A 57 -16.17 17.52 -15.59
N PHE A 58 -16.72 18.48 -16.35
CA PHE A 58 -17.82 18.23 -17.26
C PHE A 58 -17.29 18.13 -18.70
N LEU A 59 -17.54 17.00 -19.34
CA LEU A 59 -17.36 16.84 -20.79
C LEU A 59 -18.73 16.93 -21.46
N GLN A 60 -18.96 17.99 -22.23
CA GLN A 60 -20.17 18.12 -23.03
C GLN A 60 -19.89 17.69 -24.48
N SER A 61 -20.48 16.59 -24.92
CA SER A 61 -20.63 16.26 -26.33
C SER A 61 -22.07 16.49 -26.74
N LYS A 62 -22.34 16.78 -28.05
CA LYS A 62 -23.66 17.15 -28.58
C LYS A 62 -24.83 16.18 -28.25
N LYS A 63 -24.57 15.03 -27.55
CA LYS A 63 -25.62 14.05 -27.22
C LYS A 63 -25.48 13.34 -25.85
N LYS A 64 -24.42 13.57 -25.04
CA LYS A 64 -24.30 12.96 -23.68
C LYS A 64 -23.40 13.82 -22.79
N THR A 65 -23.87 14.15 -21.59
CA THR A 65 -23.04 14.70 -20.51
C THR A 65 -22.38 13.53 -19.80
N VAL A 66 -21.05 13.44 -19.86
CA VAL A 66 -20.29 12.46 -19.09
C VAL A 66 -19.70 13.20 -17.89
N ILE A 67 -20.19 12.88 -16.71
CA ILE A 67 -19.63 13.39 -15.45
C ILE A 67 -18.41 12.51 -15.14
N LEU A 68 -17.22 13.04 -15.37
CA LEU A 68 -16.00 12.42 -14.88
C LEU A 68 -15.85 12.80 -13.40
N HIS A 69 -16.19 11.89 -12.52
CA HIS A 69 -15.79 12.03 -11.12
C HIS A 69 -14.26 11.95 -11.08
N SER A 70 -13.58 13.04 -10.72
CA SER A 70 -12.18 12.94 -10.35
C SER A 70 -12.12 11.99 -9.15
N LYS A 71 -11.49 10.82 -9.31
CA LYS A 71 -11.11 10.03 -8.15
C LYS A 71 -10.29 10.97 -7.26
N ARG A 72 -10.73 11.19 -6.01
CA ARG A 72 -9.88 11.78 -4.99
C ARG A 72 -8.53 11.08 -5.13
N PHE A 73 -7.46 11.83 -5.36
CA PHE A 73 -6.13 11.32 -5.13
C PHE A 73 -5.97 11.24 -3.60
N THR A 74 -6.45 10.15 -3.03
CA THR A 74 -6.18 9.82 -1.63
C THR A 74 -4.68 9.71 -1.51
N THR A 75 -4.08 10.48 -0.63
CA THR A 75 -2.66 10.36 -0.31
C THR A 75 -2.48 9.06 0.42
N MET A 76 -2.04 8.00 -0.30
CA MET A 76 -1.81 6.70 0.33
C MET A 76 -0.75 6.82 1.43
N GLN A 77 -1.04 6.21 2.57
CA GLN A 77 -0.12 6.11 3.70
C GLN A 77 0.32 4.66 3.91
N ALA A 78 1.53 4.47 4.44
CA ALA A 78 2.06 3.13 4.65
C ALA A 78 2.73 2.97 6.02
N PHE A 79 2.70 1.74 6.54
CA PHE A 79 3.45 1.30 7.70
C PHE A 79 4.47 0.25 7.29
N ILE A 80 5.77 0.56 7.40
CA ILE A 80 6.85 -0.36 7.11
C ILE A 80 7.29 -1.03 8.40
N LEU A 81 7.10 -2.34 8.50
CA LEU A 81 7.52 -3.17 9.63
C LEU A 81 9.01 -3.51 9.52
N ALA A 82 9.85 -2.69 10.16
CA ALA A 82 11.32 -2.76 10.09
C ALA A 82 12.01 -3.12 11.43
N ALA A 83 11.25 -3.29 12.54
CA ALA A 83 11.76 -3.58 13.88
C ALA A 83 12.29 -5.01 14.08
N GLY A 84 12.19 -5.90 13.09
CA GLY A 84 12.55 -7.30 13.21
C GLY A 84 14.04 -7.53 13.50
N LEU A 85 14.36 -8.50 14.39
CA LEU A 85 15.73 -8.85 14.79
C LEU A 85 16.60 -9.47 13.68
N GLY A 86 15.98 -10.00 12.61
CA GLY A 86 16.68 -10.57 11.48
C GLY A 86 17.49 -11.85 11.80
N THR A 87 17.16 -12.60 12.83
CA THR A 87 17.93 -13.75 13.37
C THR A 87 18.28 -14.81 12.32
N ARG A 88 17.42 -15.00 11.30
CA ARG A 88 17.67 -15.95 10.20
C ARG A 88 18.74 -15.49 9.20
N LEU A 89 19.12 -14.21 9.24
CA LEU A 89 20.19 -13.63 8.41
C LEU A 89 21.53 -13.49 9.16
N GLN A 90 21.64 -13.96 10.41
CA GLN A 90 22.90 -13.96 11.11
C GLN A 90 23.95 -14.77 10.35
N PRO A 91 25.25 -14.34 10.35
CA PRO A 91 25.81 -13.25 11.17
C PRO A 91 25.65 -11.83 10.61
N LEU A 92 25.08 -11.61 9.40
CA LEU A 92 24.94 -10.29 8.77
C LEU A 92 24.21 -9.30 9.68
N THR A 93 23.17 -9.77 10.36
CA THR A 93 22.31 -8.93 11.20
C THR A 93 22.82 -8.71 12.63
N ASN A 94 24.04 -9.17 12.97
CA ASN A 94 24.65 -8.86 14.26
C ASN A 94 25.06 -7.39 14.36
N HIS A 95 25.45 -6.77 13.24
CA HIS A 95 26.00 -5.42 13.18
C HIS A 95 25.25 -4.50 12.19
N CYS A 96 24.24 -5.03 11.49
CA CYS A 96 23.44 -4.30 10.52
C CYS A 96 21.98 -4.70 10.71
N PRO A 97 21.03 -3.75 10.94
CA PRO A 97 19.63 -4.13 11.04
C PRO A 97 19.16 -4.70 9.73
N LYS A 98 18.24 -5.70 9.77
CA LYS A 98 17.74 -6.38 8.58
C LYS A 98 17.28 -5.41 7.48
N ALA A 99 16.67 -4.30 7.87
CA ALA A 99 16.18 -3.27 6.97
C ALA A 99 17.31 -2.59 6.14
N LEU A 100 18.54 -2.59 6.66
CA LEU A 100 19.72 -2.02 5.98
C LEU A 100 20.64 -3.07 5.34
N VAL A 101 20.28 -4.36 5.37
CA VAL A 101 20.95 -5.38 4.56
C VAL A 101 20.78 -5.02 3.09
N GLU A 102 21.86 -5.14 2.31
CA GLU A 102 21.87 -4.68 0.93
C GLU A 102 21.57 -5.81 -0.07
N ILE A 103 20.88 -5.43 -1.13
CA ILE A 103 20.68 -6.20 -2.35
C ILE A 103 21.30 -5.40 -3.49
N ASN A 104 22.35 -5.93 -4.11
CA ASN A 104 23.11 -5.23 -5.16
C ASN A 104 23.60 -3.83 -4.74
N GLY A 105 24.06 -3.68 -3.48
CA GLY A 105 24.55 -2.40 -2.93
C GLY A 105 23.45 -1.42 -2.52
N ILE A 106 22.18 -1.83 -2.54
CA ILE A 106 21.04 -0.97 -2.16
C ILE A 106 20.35 -1.57 -0.92
N PRO A 107 20.24 -0.84 0.21
CA PRO A 107 19.53 -1.30 1.39
C PRO A 107 18.07 -1.68 1.10
N ILE A 108 17.60 -2.77 1.69
CA ILE A 108 16.22 -3.27 1.53
C ILE A 108 15.20 -2.16 1.85
N LEU A 109 15.44 -1.39 2.92
CA LEU A 109 14.57 -0.29 3.31
C LEU A 109 14.46 0.78 2.20
N ARG A 110 15.57 1.08 1.51
CA ARG A 110 15.56 2.02 0.39
C ARG A 110 14.70 1.50 -0.76
N ILE A 111 14.89 0.23 -1.12
CA ILE A 111 14.10 -0.42 -2.17
C ILE A 111 12.60 -0.32 -1.84
N GLN A 112 12.23 -0.54 -0.57
CA GLN A 112 10.84 -0.45 -0.14
C GLN A 112 10.29 0.97 -0.18
N ILE A 113 11.01 1.94 0.36
CA ILE A 113 10.58 3.34 0.36
C ILE A 113 10.41 3.84 -1.07
N GLU A 114 11.37 3.60 -1.96
CA GLU A 114 11.31 4.03 -3.35
C GLU A 114 10.16 3.34 -4.12
N ASN A 115 9.94 2.05 -3.88
CA ASN A 115 8.81 1.33 -4.48
C ASN A 115 7.45 1.91 -4.02
N LEU A 116 7.30 2.20 -2.73
CA LEU A 116 6.08 2.81 -2.18
C LEU A 116 5.86 4.22 -2.76
N ILE A 117 6.91 5.03 -2.88
CA ILE A 117 6.86 6.37 -3.50
C ILE A 117 6.43 6.26 -4.96
N GLN A 118 7.01 5.35 -5.73
CA GLN A 118 6.66 5.11 -7.14
C GLN A 118 5.19 4.70 -7.32
N GLN A 119 4.62 4.03 -6.32
CA GLN A 119 3.22 3.64 -6.30
C GLN A 119 2.27 4.70 -5.70
N GLY A 120 2.78 5.90 -5.37
CA GLY A 120 1.97 7.04 -4.96
C GLY A 120 1.85 7.23 -3.45
N VAL A 121 2.57 6.47 -2.61
CA VAL A 121 2.63 6.72 -1.17
C VAL A 121 3.46 7.98 -0.90
N ARG A 122 2.94 8.87 -0.04
CA ARG A 122 3.61 10.14 0.32
C ARG A 122 3.79 10.33 1.82
N TYR A 123 3.23 9.45 2.61
CA TYR A 123 3.39 9.43 4.06
C TYR A 123 3.68 8.01 4.52
N MET A 124 4.74 7.82 5.30
CA MET A 124 5.19 6.51 5.78
C MET A 124 5.54 6.56 7.25
N VAL A 125 5.11 5.55 8.00
CA VAL A 125 5.59 5.27 9.35
C VAL A 125 6.53 4.07 9.27
N VAL A 126 7.70 4.15 9.90
CA VAL A 126 8.68 3.05 9.96
C VAL A 126 8.91 2.70 11.43
N ASN A 127 8.59 1.47 11.84
CA ASN A 127 8.93 1.06 13.19
C ASN A 127 10.38 0.60 13.30
N VAL A 128 11.01 0.88 14.45
CA VAL A 128 12.41 0.57 14.70
C VAL A 128 12.60 -0.02 16.10
N HIS A 129 13.49 -1.01 16.24
CA HIS A 129 13.85 -1.61 17.52
C HIS A 129 15.35 -1.96 17.55
N HIS A 130 15.75 -3.08 16.96
CA HIS A 130 17.14 -3.53 16.93
C HIS A 130 17.99 -2.61 16.05
N LEU A 131 19.11 -2.11 16.60
CA LEU A 131 20.00 -1.16 15.91
C LEU A 131 19.23 0.07 15.33
N ALA A 132 18.24 0.55 16.09
CA ALA A 132 17.30 1.60 15.68
C ALA A 132 18.01 2.87 15.19
N ASP A 133 19.13 3.28 15.83
CA ASP A 133 19.87 4.48 15.44
C ASP A 133 20.40 4.41 14.02
N MET A 134 20.79 3.22 13.54
CA MET A 134 21.25 3.05 12.17
C MET A 134 20.12 3.33 11.17
N ILE A 135 18.92 2.81 11.43
CA ILE A 135 17.74 3.04 10.56
C ILE A 135 17.34 4.51 10.62
N CYS A 136 17.26 5.10 11.81
CA CYS A 136 16.91 6.52 11.99
C CYS A 136 17.90 7.46 11.28
N ASN A 137 19.20 7.20 11.41
CA ASN A 137 20.25 7.99 10.76
C ASN A 137 20.19 7.81 9.23
N TYR A 138 19.96 6.59 8.76
CA TYR A 138 19.80 6.32 7.33
C TYR A 138 18.62 7.10 6.74
N ILE A 139 17.45 7.06 7.39
CA ILE A 139 16.28 7.82 6.93
C ILE A 139 16.56 9.32 6.92
N LYS A 140 17.17 9.87 7.98
CA LYS A 140 17.46 11.30 8.12
C LYS A 140 18.52 11.80 7.13
N SER A 141 19.50 10.97 6.75
CA SER A 141 20.60 11.35 5.87
C SER A 141 20.26 11.30 4.37
N ASN A 142 19.06 10.84 4.02
CA ASN A 142 18.58 10.76 2.64
C ASN A 142 17.38 11.69 2.41
N ASN A 143 17.25 12.19 1.19
CA ASN A 143 16.08 12.95 0.77
C ASN A 143 15.05 12.00 0.13
N TRP A 144 13.81 12.09 0.59
CA TRP A 144 12.70 11.26 0.13
C TRP A 144 11.58 12.12 -0.45
N ASP A 145 10.98 11.69 -1.55
CA ASP A 145 9.74 12.32 -2.06
C ASP A 145 8.50 11.82 -1.28
N ALA A 146 8.65 11.78 0.04
CA ALA A 146 7.62 11.40 1.00
C ALA A 146 8.01 11.86 2.41
N GLU A 147 7.03 12.07 3.27
CA GLU A 147 7.24 12.24 4.71
C GLU A 147 7.42 10.87 5.36
N ILE A 148 8.48 10.72 6.18
CA ILE A 148 8.76 9.46 6.91
C ILE A 148 8.87 9.73 8.39
N VAL A 149 7.98 9.12 9.17
CA VAL A 149 7.89 9.23 10.63
C VAL A 149 8.38 7.93 11.26
N ILE A 150 9.05 8.02 12.41
CA ILE A 150 9.55 6.86 13.14
C ILE A 150 8.58 6.47 14.27
N SER A 151 8.20 5.20 14.31
CA SER A 151 7.57 4.56 15.47
C SER A 151 8.64 3.82 16.26
N ASP A 152 9.06 4.39 17.39
CA ASP A 152 10.19 3.90 18.19
C ASP A 152 9.78 2.79 19.16
N GLU A 153 10.30 1.59 18.94
CA GLU A 153 10.06 0.41 19.79
C GLU A 153 11.32 -0.03 20.57
N ARG A 154 12.33 0.84 20.75
CA ARG A 154 13.59 0.48 21.41
C ARG A 154 13.40 -0.13 22.80
N GLU A 155 12.44 0.34 23.55
CA GLU A 155 12.15 -0.18 24.89
C GLU A 155 11.60 -1.60 24.87
N ARG A 156 10.80 -1.93 23.84
CA ARG A 156 10.15 -3.24 23.69
C ARG A 156 9.76 -3.51 22.26
N LEU A 157 10.22 -4.65 21.71
CA LEU A 157 9.73 -5.17 20.45
C LEU A 157 8.28 -5.64 20.61
N LEU A 158 7.37 -5.13 19.78
CA LEU A 158 5.92 -5.33 19.96
C LEU A 158 5.31 -6.37 19.01
N ASP A 159 6.11 -6.97 18.12
CA ASP A 159 5.63 -7.81 17.02
C ASP A 159 4.65 -7.03 16.11
N THR A 160 4.12 -7.65 15.06
CA THR A 160 3.41 -6.97 13.96
C THR A 160 2.09 -6.32 14.38
N GLY A 161 1.32 -6.95 15.25
CA GLY A 161 0.05 -6.39 15.74
C GLY A 161 0.25 -5.29 16.77
N GLY A 162 1.11 -5.53 17.76
CA GLY A 162 1.45 -4.51 18.77
C GLY A 162 2.14 -3.29 18.17
N ALA A 163 2.98 -3.48 17.15
CA ALA A 163 3.61 -2.41 16.40
C ALA A 163 2.59 -1.51 15.70
N LEU A 164 1.61 -2.12 15.01
CA LEU A 164 0.54 -1.38 14.35
C LEU A 164 -0.30 -0.59 15.37
N LYS A 165 -0.66 -1.21 16.50
CA LYS A 165 -1.40 -0.53 17.57
C LYS A 165 -0.61 0.63 18.19
N LYS A 166 0.69 0.49 18.41
CA LYS A 166 1.54 1.57 18.92
C LYS A 166 1.61 2.76 17.97
N ALA A 167 1.62 2.51 16.68
CA ALA A 167 1.71 3.53 15.64
C ALA A 167 0.36 4.23 15.35
N GLU A 168 -0.74 3.83 15.98
CA GLU A 168 -2.11 4.30 15.72
C GLU A 168 -2.23 5.83 15.55
N SER A 169 -1.70 6.60 16.50
CA SER A 169 -1.80 8.06 16.50
C SER A 169 -0.92 8.76 15.45
N LEU A 170 -0.12 8.00 14.70
CA LEU A 170 0.74 8.53 13.65
C LEU A 170 0.05 8.50 12.27
N PHE A 171 -1.12 7.89 12.13
CA PHE A 171 -1.83 7.75 10.87
C PHE A 171 -3.01 8.72 10.75
N ASP A 172 -3.34 9.08 9.52
CA ASP A 172 -4.61 9.76 9.21
C ASP A 172 -5.75 8.74 9.34
N GLU A 173 -6.77 9.08 10.14
CA GLU A 173 -7.94 8.23 10.39
C GLU A 173 -8.89 8.11 9.19
N LYS A 174 -8.70 8.92 8.14
CA LYS A 174 -9.57 8.96 6.96
C LYS A 174 -9.11 8.08 5.81
N GLU A 175 -7.85 7.65 5.84
CA GLU A 175 -7.22 6.96 4.72
C GLU A 175 -6.75 5.56 5.14
N PRO A 176 -6.95 4.53 4.31
CA PRO A 176 -6.47 3.19 4.62
C PRO A 176 -4.93 3.15 4.67
N ILE A 177 -4.40 2.24 5.46
CA ILE A 177 -2.98 2.08 5.72
C ILE A 177 -2.46 0.84 5.00
N ILE A 178 -1.44 0.99 4.17
CA ILE A 178 -0.70 -0.13 3.60
C ILE A 178 0.31 -0.62 4.64
N VAL A 179 0.08 -1.78 5.23
CA VAL A 179 1.05 -2.42 6.15
C VAL A 179 1.95 -3.33 5.35
N HIS A 180 3.26 -3.11 5.40
CA HIS A 180 4.23 -3.78 4.56
C HIS A 180 5.44 -4.25 5.37
N ASN A 181 5.73 -5.56 5.34
CA ASN A 181 6.97 -6.08 5.93
C ASN A 181 8.17 -5.59 5.13
N VAL A 182 9.19 -5.06 5.80
CA VAL A 182 10.39 -4.51 5.13
C VAL A 182 11.14 -5.53 4.27
N ASP A 183 11.08 -6.81 4.62
CA ASP A 183 11.78 -7.90 3.93
C ASP A 183 11.04 -8.48 2.73
N ILE A 184 9.95 -7.89 2.33
CA ILE A 184 9.17 -8.32 1.17
C ILE A 184 9.47 -7.42 -0.02
N LEU A 185 10.07 -7.98 -1.06
CA LEU A 185 10.14 -7.33 -2.37
C LEU A 185 8.94 -7.76 -3.20
N SER A 186 8.18 -6.82 -3.72
CA SER A 186 6.99 -7.14 -4.50
C SER A 186 6.74 -6.16 -5.64
N ARG A 187 6.04 -6.66 -6.67
CA ARG A 187 5.48 -5.88 -7.79
C ARG A 187 3.95 -5.87 -7.72
N ILE A 188 3.38 -6.06 -6.53
CA ILE A 188 1.95 -5.96 -6.32
C ILE A 188 1.53 -4.52 -6.62
N ASN A 189 0.48 -4.36 -7.42
CA ASN A 189 -0.11 -3.07 -7.72
C ASN A 189 -0.88 -2.57 -6.49
N LEU A 190 -0.22 -1.76 -5.65
CA LEU A 190 -0.81 -1.26 -4.40
C LEU A 190 -1.99 -0.32 -4.64
N PRO A 191 -1.97 0.60 -5.62
CA PRO A 191 -3.15 1.40 -5.97
C PRO A 191 -4.38 0.54 -6.33
N GLU A 192 -4.19 -0.55 -7.07
CA GLU A 192 -5.26 -1.48 -7.40
C GLU A 192 -5.77 -2.23 -6.15
N MET A 193 -4.86 -2.67 -5.28
CA MET A 193 -5.19 -3.33 -4.03
C MET A 193 -5.97 -2.40 -3.09
N VAL A 194 -5.59 -1.11 -2.97
CA VAL A 194 -6.31 -0.09 -2.19
C VAL A 194 -7.68 0.19 -2.81
N SER A 195 -7.77 0.32 -4.14
CA SER A 195 -9.05 0.51 -4.81
C SER A 195 -10.00 -0.69 -4.61
N TYR A 196 -9.48 -1.91 -4.67
CA TYR A 196 -10.24 -3.13 -4.37
C TYR A 196 -10.71 -3.12 -2.91
N HIS A 197 -9.82 -2.80 -1.97
CA HIS A 197 -10.12 -2.72 -0.54
C HIS A 197 -11.30 -1.78 -0.25
N GLN A 198 -11.27 -0.57 -0.82
CA GLN A 198 -12.31 0.44 -0.65
C GLN A 198 -13.63 0.04 -1.34
N THR A 199 -13.55 -0.53 -2.55
CA THR A 199 -14.74 -0.96 -3.32
C THR A 199 -15.50 -2.07 -2.63
N GLU A 200 -14.79 -3.03 -2.03
CA GLU A 200 -15.37 -4.16 -1.32
C GLU A 200 -15.80 -3.82 0.13
N GLY A 201 -15.45 -2.62 0.63
CA GLY A 201 -15.73 -2.20 2.00
C GLY A 201 -15.06 -3.11 3.05
N ASN A 202 -13.85 -3.57 2.76
CA ASN A 202 -13.13 -4.47 3.65
C ASN A 202 -12.58 -3.71 4.87
N MET A 203 -12.58 -4.32 6.04
CA MET A 203 -11.86 -3.85 7.21
C MET A 203 -10.34 -4.10 7.06
N SER A 204 -9.98 -5.19 6.41
CA SER A 204 -8.62 -5.44 5.92
C SER A 204 -8.64 -6.25 4.63
N THR A 205 -7.67 -5.99 3.75
CA THR A 205 -7.40 -6.79 2.54
C THR A 205 -5.99 -7.32 2.60
N LEU A 206 -5.83 -8.65 2.52
CA LEU A 206 -4.56 -9.35 2.68
C LEU A 206 -4.01 -9.73 1.31
N ALA A 207 -2.77 -9.32 0.97
CA ALA A 207 -2.11 -9.80 -0.23
C ALA A 207 -1.75 -11.28 -0.05
N VAL A 208 -2.18 -12.12 -0.98
CA VAL A 208 -1.99 -13.57 -0.92
C VAL A 208 -1.63 -14.16 -2.28
N CYS A 209 -0.99 -15.31 -2.28
CA CYS A 209 -0.73 -16.07 -3.50
C CYS A 209 -0.80 -17.58 -3.28
N HIS A 210 -0.89 -18.32 -4.39
CA HIS A 210 -0.76 -19.77 -4.39
C HIS A 210 0.73 -20.15 -4.36
N ARG A 211 1.28 -20.40 -3.17
CA ARG A 211 2.65 -20.90 -3.00
C ARG A 211 2.72 -21.91 -1.87
N LYS A 212 3.70 -22.80 -1.91
CA LYS A 212 3.96 -23.73 -0.82
C LYS A 212 4.49 -23.00 0.41
N THR A 213 3.86 -23.23 1.56
CA THR A 213 4.25 -22.69 2.86
C THR A 213 3.79 -23.63 3.96
N SER A 214 4.30 -23.46 5.17
CA SER A 214 3.78 -24.19 6.34
C SER A 214 2.52 -23.52 6.94
N ARG A 215 2.20 -22.27 6.57
CA ARG A 215 1.14 -21.49 7.18
C ARG A 215 0.22 -20.91 6.11
N TYR A 216 -1.06 -21.25 6.17
CA TYR A 216 -2.08 -20.79 5.24
C TYR A 216 -3.17 -19.99 5.94
N LEU A 217 -3.68 -18.99 5.25
CA LEU A 217 -4.96 -18.35 5.56
C LEU A 217 -6.05 -19.11 4.82
N LEU A 218 -7.21 -19.26 5.47
CA LEU A 218 -8.34 -19.99 4.93
C LEU A 218 -9.46 -19.01 4.61
N PHE A 219 -9.97 -19.08 3.40
CA PHE A 219 -11.02 -18.19 2.91
C PHE A 219 -12.19 -19.01 2.38
N ASP A 220 -13.40 -18.52 2.60
CA ASP A 220 -14.62 -19.09 2.03
C ASP A 220 -14.83 -18.67 0.55
N ASN A 221 -15.95 -19.14 -0.02
CA ASN A 221 -16.34 -18.85 -1.40
C ASN A 221 -16.69 -17.37 -1.65
N GLN A 222 -16.90 -16.57 -0.58
CA GLN A 222 -17.14 -15.13 -0.63
C GLN A 222 -15.86 -14.32 -0.38
N LYS A 223 -14.71 -14.99 -0.36
CA LYS A 223 -13.39 -14.43 -0.06
C LYS A 223 -13.26 -13.89 1.38
N GLN A 224 -14.13 -14.28 2.30
CA GLN A 224 -14.02 -13.89 3.71
C GLN A 224 -12.98 -14.76 4.41
N LEU A 225 -12.12 -14.15 5.23
CA LEU A 225 -11.18 -14.86 6.10
C LEU A 225 -11.97 -15.67 7.15
N ILE A 226 -11.82 -17.00 7.14
CA ILE A 226 -12.52 -17.91 8.04
C ILE A 226 -11.59 -18.73 8.92
N GLY A 227 -10.27 -18.67 8.69
CA GLY A 227 -9.33 -19.42 9.51
C GLY A 227 -7.86 -19.25 9.11
N TRP A 228 -7.03 -19.94 9.87
CA TRP A 228 -5.59 -20.08 9.66
C TRP A 228 -5.18 -21.50 9.98
N ARG A 229 -4.21 -22.05 9.26
CA ARG A 229 -3.71 -23.40 9.44
C ARG A 229 -2.19 -23.46 9.35
N ASN A 230 -1.58 -24.26 10.23
CA ASN A 230 -0.19 -24.65 10.11
C ASN A 230 -0.10 -26.13 9.69
N GLN A 231 0.33 -26.36 8.44
CA GLN A 231 0.46 -27.70 7.87
C GLN A 231 1.48 -28.57 8.61
N SER A 232 2.56 -27.96 9.14
CA SER A 232 3.64 -28.72 9.78
C SER A 232 3.25 -29.23 11.18
N SER A 233 2.44 -28.47 11.93
CA SER A 233 1.98 -28.86 13.27
C SER A 233 0.58 -29.48 13.27
N GLY A 234 -0.16 -29.36 12.18
CA GLY A 234 -1.59 -29.74 12.12
C GLY A 234 -2.52 -28.76 12.84
N GLU A 235 -2.01 -27.69 13.45
CA GLU A 235 -2.81 -26.68 14.16
C GLU A 235 -3.68 -25.90 13.17
N ALA A 236 -4.95 -25.71 13.50
CA ALA A 236 -5.86 -24.83 12.79
C ALA A 236 -6.64 -23.94 13.78
N LYS A 237 -6.83 -22.67 13.40
CA LYS A 237 -7.65 -21.70 14.13
C LYS A 237 -8.77 -21.24 13.20
N TRP A 238 -10.00 -21.31 13.69
CA TRP A 238 -11.19 -20.98 12.93
C TRP A 238 -11.87 -19.75 13.52
N VAL A 239 -12.45 -18.94 12.66
CA VAL A 239 -13.21 -17.75 13.07
C VAL A 239 -14.53 -18.17 13.74
N ASN A 240 -15.32 -19.03 13.08
CA ASN A 240 -16.65 -19.47 13.55
C ASN A 240 -16.80 -21.01 13.56
N GLY A 241 -15.69 -21.75 13.76
CA GLY A 241 -15.66 -23.19 13.67
C GLY A 241 -15.22 -23.72 12.30
N PRO A 242 -14.90 -25.04 12.22
CA PRO A 242 -14.40 -25.66 11.00
C PRO A 242 -15.40 -25.54 9.84
N ALA A 243 -14.91 -25.14 8.67
CA ALA A 243 -15.69 -25.14 7.43
C ALA A 243 -15.37 -26.38 6.59
N ALA A 244 -16.38 -26.88 5.85
CA ALA A 244 -16.22 -28.04 4.96
C ALA A 244 -15.47 -27.68 3.67
N GLU A 245 -15.66 -26.45 3.16
CA GLU A 245 -15.04 -25.95 1.94
C GLU A 245 -14.32 -24.63 2.22
N TYR A 246 -13.08 -24.51 1.75
CA TYR A 246 -12.27 -23.32 1.86
C TYR A 246 -11.12 -23.32 0.86
N THR A 247 -10.59 -22.14 0.59
CA THR A 247 -9.37 -21.95 -0.21
C THR A 247 -8.19 -21.64 0.71
N GLU A 248 -7.09 -22.38 0.57
CA GLU A 248 -5.84 -22.14 1.30
C GLU A 248 -4.91 -21.20 0.49
N LEU A 249 -4.57 -20.05 1.07
CA LEU A 249 -3.70 -19.07 0.43
C LEU A 249 -2.58 -18.64 1.37
N ALA A 250 -1.39 -18.42 0.81
CA ALA A 250 -0.22 -17.99 1.56
C ALA A 250 -0.21 -16.46 1.69
N PHE A 251 -0.15 -15.95 2.91
CA PHE A 251 -0.01 -14.52 3.18
C PHE A 251 1.35 -14.00 2.72
N SER A 252 1.37 -12.86 2.07
CA SER A 252 2.55 -12.27 1.43
C SER A 252 3.20 -11.13 2.21
N GLY A 253 2.77 -10.88 3.46
CA GLY A 253 3.36 -9.87 4.32
C GLY A 253 2.99 -8.43 3.94
N ILE A 254 1.93 -8.26 3.15
CA ILE A 254 1.37 -6.96 2.76
C ILE A 254 -0.13 -7.00 3.01
N SER A 255 -0.65 -5.96 3.64
CA SER A 255 -2.10 -5.79 3.82
C SER A 255 -2.50 -4.32 3.69
N VAL A 256 -3.76 -4.09 3.37
CA VAL A 256 -4.41 -2.78 3.48
C VAL A 256 -5.37 -2.89 4.65
N VAL A 257 -5.33 -1.94 5.58
CA VAL A 257 -6.16 -1.93 6.78
C VAL A 257 -6.86 -0.58 6.94
N GLU A 258 -8.11 -0.61 7.35
CA GLU A 258 -8.82 0.58 7.80
C GLU A 258 -8.26 1.05 9.16
N PRO A 259 -8.13 2.36 9.39
CA PRO A 259 -7.74 2.88 10.71
C PRO A 259 -8.64 2.37 11.84
N SER A 260 -9.93 2.21 11.58
CA SER A 260 -10.90 1.65 12.54
C SER A 260 -10.57 0.23 12.99
N LEU A 261 -9.83 -0.57 12.19
CA LEU A 261 -9.34 -1.88 12.62
C LEU A 261 -8.34 -1.73 13.78
N ILE A 262 -7.48 -0.70 13.74
CA ILE A 262 -6.45 -0.48 14.76
C ILE A 262 -7.11 -0.19 16.12
N HIS A 263 -8.26 0.48 16.12
CA HIS A 263 -9.04 0.72 17.34
C HIS A 263 -9.48 -0.58 18.02
N LEU A 264 -9.74 -1.64 17.23
CA LEU A 264 -10.17 -2.96 17.72
C LEU A 264 -9.01 -3.82 18.23
N LEU A 265 -7.75 -3.45 17.96
CA LEU A 265 -6.59 -4.20 18.42
C LEU A 265 -6.37 -4.06 19.92
N PRO A 266 -5.86 -5.10 20.61
CA PRO A 266 -5.46 -5.01 22.01
C PRO A 266 -4.44 -3.87 22.25
N PRO A 267 -4.39 -3.30 23.48
CA PRO A 267 -3.35 -2.34 23.81
C PRO A 267 -1.94 -2.90 23.59
N ALA A 268 -1.02 -2.08 23.08
CA ALA A 268 0.36 -2.46 22.78
C ALA A 268 1.24 -2.62 24.04
N THR A 269 0.71 -3.25 25.09
CA THR A 269 1.41 -3.49 26.36
C THR A 269 2.29 -4.74 26.33
N GLN A 270 2.01 -5.67 25.42
CA GLN A 270 2.75 -6.91 25.18
C GLN A 270 2.91 -7.14 23.67
N PRO A 271 3.98 -7.87 23.25
CA PRO A 271 4.12 -8.26 21.85
C PRO A 271 3.02 -9.23 21.43
N TYR A 272 2.43 -8.99 20.26
CA TYR A 272 1.51 -9.95 19.63
C TYR A 272 1.54 -9.83 18.10
N PRO A 273 1.40 -10.97 17.38
CA PRO A 273 1.36 -10.97 15.92
C PRO A 273 -0.02 -10.52 15.41
N ILE A 274 -0.07 -9.97 14.20
CA ILE A 274 -1.30 -9.42 13.63
C ILE A 274 -2.31 -10.49 13.15
N ILE A 275 -1.86 -11.68 12.75
CA ILE A 275 -2.74 -12.71 12.16
C ILE A 275 -3.84 -13.18 13.12
N PRO A 276 -3.57 -13.51 14.40
CA PRO A 276 -4.62 -13.82 15.36
C PRO A 276 -5.65 -12.69 15.50
N GLU A 277 -5.21 -11.44 15.42
CA GLU A 277 -6.10 -10.28 15.52
C GLU A 277 -6.99 -10.16 14.29
N TYR A 278 -6.46 -10.42 13.09
CA TYR A 278 -7.29 -10.51 11.89
C TYR A 278 -8.37 -11.59 12.03
N LEU A 279 -8.06 -12.76 12.59
CA LEU A 279 -9.07 -13.79 12.86
C LEU A 279 -10.12 -13.34 13.88
N SER A 280 -9.71 -12.60 14.92
CA SER A 280 -10.64 -12.05 15.92
C SER A 280 -11.58 -11.01 15.29
N VAL A 281 -11.05 -10.09 14.50
CA VAL A 281 -11.82 -9.04 13.81
C VAL A 281 -12.73 -9.64 12.73
N ALA A 282 -12.30 -10.72 12.05
CA ALA A 282 -13.06 -11.40 11.02
C ALA A 282 -14.38 -12.00 11.49
N LYS A 283 -14.58 -12.14 12.81
CA LYS A 283 -15.86 -12.58 13.40
C LYS A 283 -17.01 -11.59 13.14
N TYR A 284 -16.68 -10.32 13.03
CA TYR A 284 -17.67 -9.25 12.98
C TYR A 284 -17.51 -8.32 11.78
N HIS A 285 -16.35 -8.37 11.12
CA HIS A 285 -15.98 -7.46 10.03
C HIS A 285 -15.45 -8.23 8.83
N ARG A 286 -15.61 -7.66 7.65
CA ARG A 286 -15.12 -8.24 6.41
C ARG A 286 -13.59 -8.11 6.33
N ILE A 287 -12.89 -9.25 6.34
CA ILE A 287 -11.47 -9.36 6.00
C ILE A 287 -11.34 -10.26 4.78
N SER A 288 -10.81 -9.72 3.69
CA SER A 288 -10.74 -10.40 2.41
C SER A 288 -9.30 -10.46 1.88
N TYR A 289 -9.12 -10.96 0.68
CA TYR A 289 -7.81 -11.06 0.07
C TYR A 289 -7.72 -10.40 -1.31
N PHE A 290 -6.51 -9.98 -1.65
CA PHE A 290 -6.09 -9.59 -2.98
C PHE A 290 -5.10 -10.64 -3.50
N LEU A 291 -5.49 -11.38 -4.56
CA LEU A 291 -4.69 -12.46 -5.12
C LEU A 291 -3.65 -11.89 -6.09
N HIS A 292 -2.38 -12.24 -5.89
CA HIS A 292 -1.31 -11.91 -6.82
C HIS A 292 -0.54 -13.16 -7.28
N THR A 293 0.33 -13.01 -8.28
CA THR A 293 1.17 -14.12 -8.77
C THR A 293 2.43 -14.27 -7.89
N GLU A 294 2.88 -15.51 -7.68
CA GLU A 294 4.09 -15.80 -6.89
C GLU A 294 5.35 -15.13 -7.48
N THR A 295 5.44 -15.02 -8.81
CA THR A 295 6.58 -14.40 -9.51
C THR A 295 6.77 -12.91 -9.20
N ASN A 296 5.74 -12.24 -8.67
CA ASN A 296 5.77 -10.83 -8.31
C ASN A 296 6.17 -10.58 -6.85
N TRP A 297 6.75 -11.59 -6.16
CA TRP A 297 6.99 -11.52 -4.74
C TRP A 297 8.20 -12.36 -4.30
N ILE A 298 8.99 -11.83 -3.38
CA ILE A 298 10.08 -12.55 -2.72
C ILE A 298 10.26 -12.05 -1.28
N ASP A 299 10.36 -13.00 -0.32
CA ASP A 299 10.73 -12.75 1.08
C ASP A 299 12.24 -12.92 1.23
N VAL A 300 12.96 -11.86 1.56
CA VAL A 300 14.43 -11.87 1.72
C VAL A 300 14.88 -12.19 3.15
N GLY A 301 14.07 -12.94 3.88
CA GLY A 301 14.33 -13.30 5.29
C GLY A 301 15.37 -14.41 5.53
N THR A 302 15.99 -15.00 4.52
CA THR A 302 17.04 -16.02 4.65
C THR A 302 18.20 -15.76 3.68
N PRO A 303 19.44 -16.23 3.96
CA PRO A 303 20.58 -16.05 3.05
C PRO A 303 20.32 -16.53 1.63
N GLN A 304 19.66 -17.69 1.47
CA GLN A 304 19.33 -18.24 0.15
C GLN A 304 18.40 -17.30 -0.63
N LYS A 305 17.36 -16.78 0.03
CA LYS A 305 16.40 -15.86 -0.59
C LYS A 305 17.01 -14.48 -0.83
N LEU A 306 17.93 -14.03 0.03
CA LEU A 306 18.71 -12.82 -0.20
C LEU A 306 19.55 -12.93 -1.48
N ASN A 307 20.23 -14.08 -1.70
CA ASN A 307 20.98 -14.35 -2.93
C ASN A 307 20.05 -14.39 -4.17
N MET A 308 18.85 -14.98 -4.05
CA MET A 308 17.87 -14.95 -5.14
C MET A 308 17.41 -13.53 -5.44
N ALA A 309 17.29 -12.68 -4.42
CA ALA A 309 16.89 -11.29 -4.58
C ALA A 309 17.93 -10.44 -5.32
N GLN A 310 19.19 -10.84 -5.38
CA GLN A 310 20.22 -10.19 -6.22
C GLN A 310 19.86 -10.25 -7.72
N GLN A 311 19.07 -11.23 -8.14
CA GLN A 311 18.55 -11.35 -9.50
C GLN A 311 17.21 -10.64 -9.68
N TRP A 312 16.65 -10.10 -8.59
CA TRP A 312 15.39 -9.36 -8.62
C TRP A 312 15.60 -8.02 -9.29
N ASN A 313 14.89 -7.79 -10.38
CA ASN A 313 14.89 -6.50 -11.07
C ASN A 313 13.50 -5.86 -10.90
N PRO A 314 13.37 -4.80 -10.11
CA PRO A 314 12.08 -4.11 -9.92
C PRO A 314 11.54 -3.51 -11.23
N SER A 315 12.42 -3.21 -12.19
CA SER A 315 12.09 -2.53 -13.46
C SER A 315 11.86 -3.49 -14.64
N SER A 316 11.95 -4.82 -14.47
CA SER A 316 11.67 -5.74 -15.57
C SER A 316 10.19 -5.69 -15.93
N PRO A 317 9.82 -5.44 -17.20
CA PRO A 317 8.44 -5.55 -17.66
C PRO A 317 7.93 -6.98 -17.44
N LYS A 318 6.61 -7.10 -17.29
CA LYS A 318 5.88 -8.38 -17.18
C LYS A 318 6.07 -9.24 -18.40
#